data_dedae489fba862cb5bcdf773d9438650
#
_entry.id   dedae489fba862cb5bcdf773d9438650
#
_cell.length_a   1.000
_cell.length_b   1.000
_cell.length_c   1.000
_cell.angle_alpha   90.00
_cell.angle_beta   90.00
_cell.angle_gamma   90.00
#
_symmetry.space_group_name_H-M   'P 1'
#
loop_
_entity.id
_entity.type
_entity.pdbx_description
1 polymer ?
#
loop_
_entity_poly.entity_id
_entity_poly.type
_entity_poly.pdbx_seq_one_letter_code
_entity_poly.pdbx_strand_id
1 'polypeptide(L)'
;SVVGYDEQTYEKMMSKNAFKYVRENVKNLVRQTKGSNTRVQSQHLILDPKKKDYEVEQLRKNWIDYTGIDAEIWLMHNWSGTYEGKYERSKEERGCGRPFQPMLQVRAGGLGKHQGAVVACCMVLGNDAAATLGHLDDQTIEEVYNGEKYQELRNAHEEERFDDIPYCKDCDQLYHVPESLVWTNMKNRKYKQSKVLDTLEIQ
;
A
#
# COMPACT_ATOMS: atom_id res chain seq x y z
N SER A 1 -2.18 0.14 -9.88
CA SER A 1 -2.42 -1.16 -9.20
C SER A 1 -3.41 -2.00 -10.00
N VAL A 2 -3.15 -3.28 -10.14
CA VAL A 2 -4.01 -4.24 -10.83
C VAL A 2 -4.19 -5.47 -9.94
N VAL A 3 -5.43 -5.86 -9.69
CA VAL A 3 -5.77 -7.00 -8.84
C VAL A 3 -6.49 -8.05 -9.68
N GLY A 4 -6.07 -9.30 -9.52
CA GLY A 4 -6.55 -10.42 -10.33
C GLY A 4 -5.56 -10.84 -11.42
N TYR A 5 -5.30 -12.13 -11.50
CA TYR A 5 -4.26 -12.69 -12.37
C TYR A 5 -4.80 -13.22 -13.70
N ASP A 6 -6.12 -13.38 -13.83
CA ASP A 6 -6.81 -13.78 -15.05
C ASP A 6 -8.17 -13.06 -15.19
N GLU A 7 -8.92 -13.36 -16.23
CA GLU A 7 -10.20 -12.71 -16.51
C GLU A 7 -11.23 -12.93 -15.38
N GLN A 8 -11.28 -14.14 -14.84
CA GLN A 8 -12.24 -14.52 -13.78
C GLN A 8 -11.89 -13.82 -12.45
N THR A 9 -10.63 -13.89 -12.04
CA THR A 9 -10.18 -13.25 -10.78
C THR A 9 -10.22 -11.74 -10.89
N TYR A 10 -9.91 -11.18 -12.05
CA TYR A 10 -10.01 -9.75 -12.29
C TYR A 10 -11.47 -9.27 -12.19
N GLU A 11 -12.40 -9.95 -12.84
CA GLU A 11 -13.83 -9.61 -12.78
C GLU A 11 -14.35 -9.68 -11.34
N LYS A 12 -13.98 -10.75 -10.61
CA LYS A 12 -14.34 -10.92 -9.20
C LYS A 12 -13.84 -9.77 -8.31
N MET A 13 -12.62 -9.34 -8.54
CA MET A 13 -11.98 -8.31 -7.69
C MET A 13 -12.35 -6.89 -8.08
N MET A 14 -12.49 -6.62 -9.37
CA MET A 14 -12.76 -5.29 -9.91
C MET A 14 -14.24 -5.04 -10.20
N SER A 15 -15.09 -6.04 -10.02
CA SER A 15 -16.55 -6.00 -10.33
C SER A 15 -16.86 -5.58 -11.77
N LYS A 16 -15.93 -5.81 -12.70
CA LYS A 16 -16.08 -5.45 -14.12
C LYS A 16 -15.33 -6.44 -15.01
N ASN A 17 -15.98 -6.91 -16.07
CA ASN A 17 -15.34 -7.71 -17.11
C ASN A 17 -14.56 -6.80 -18.10
N ALA A 18 -13.42 -6.30 -17.65
CA ALA A 18 -12.58 -5.39 -18.43
C ALA A 18 -11.13 -5.87 -18.58
N PHE A 19 -10.83 -7.10 -18.18
CA PHE A 19 -9.48 -7.67 -18.16
C PHE A 19 -8.71 -7.46 -19.47
N LYS A 20 -9.28 -7.92 -20.59
CA LYS A 20 -8.64 -7.82 -21.92
C LYS A 20 -8.42 -6.36 -22.34
N TYR A 21 -9.42 -5.52 -22.11
CA TYR A 21 -9.36 -4.10 -22.46
C TYR A 21 -8.28 -3.36 -21.66
N VAL A 22 -8.25 -3.55 -20.34
CA VAL A 22 -7.24 -2.89 -19.48
C VAL A 22 -5.84 -3.37 -19.82
N ARG A 23 -5.68 -4.66 -20.08
CA ARG A 23 -4.39 -5.24 -20.46
C ARG A 23 -3.84 -4.68 -21.77
N GLU A 24 -4.70 -4.51 -22.79
CA GLU A 24 -4.31 -3.84 -24.04
C GLU A 24 -3.93 -2.37 -23.84
N ASN A 25 -4.68 -1.65 -23.01
CA ASN A 25 -4.36 -0.26 -22.68
C ASN A 25 -3.01 -0.13 -21.97
N VAL A 26 -2.72 -1.02 -21.01
CA VAL A 26 -1.42 -1.06 -20.34
C VAL A 26 -0.29 -1.34 -21.34
N LYS A 27 -0.46 -2.32 -22.23
CA LYS A 27 0.52 -2.64 -23.27
C LYS A 27 0.78 -1.45 -24.19
N ASN A 28 -0.27 -0.77 -24.62
CA ASN A 28 -0.17 0.43 -25.45
C ASN A 28 0.54 1.57 -24.72
N LEU A 29 0.23 1.79 -23.43
CA LEU A 29 0.88 2.79 -22.60
C LEU A 29 2.39 2.52 -22.47
N VAL A 30 2.77 1.29 -22.14
CA VAL A 30 4.20 0.89 -22.08
C VAL A 30 4.91 1.15 -23.41
N ARG A 31 4.27 0.81 -24.53
CA ARG A 31 4.84 1.06 -25.87
C ARG A 31 5.02 2.56 -26.14
N GLN A 32 4.03 3.38 -25.83
CA GLN A 32 4.05 4.83 -26.07
C GLN A 32 5.05 5.58 -25.21
N THR A 33 5.29 5.10 -24.00
CA THR A 33 6.23 5.74 -23.06
C THR A 33 7.68 5.26 -23.22
N LYS A 34 7.91 4.28 -24.09
CA LYS A 34 9.27 3.76 -24.36
C LYS A 34 10.17 4.88 -24.88
N GLY A 35 11.29 5.11 -24.20
CA GLY A 35 12.26 6.16 -24.57
C GLY A 35 11.89 7.56 -24.06
N SER A 36 10.79 7.72 -23.35
CA SER A 36 10.42 8.97 -22.65
C SER A 36 10.96 8.98 -21.21
N ASN A 37 10.83 10.12 -20.53
CA ASN A 37 11.12 10.24 -19.11
C ASN A 37 9.99 9.69 -18.20
N THR A 38 8.91 9.17 -18.79
CA THR A 38 7.79 8.61 -18.06
C THR A 38 8.07 7.15 -17.70
N ARG A 39 8.04 6.85 -16.41
CA ARG A 39 8.13 5.47 -15.92
C ARG A 39 6.73 4.92 -15.69
N VAL A 40 6.45 3.76 -16.28
CA VAL A 40 5.20 3.02 -16.07
C VAL A 40 5.52 1.74 -15.32
N GLN A 41 4.87 1.54 -14.18
CA GLN A 41 5.03 0.31 -13.40
C GLN A 41 3.68 -0.18 -12.88
N SER A 42 3.55 -1.47 -12.64
CA SER A 42 2.38 -2.08 -12.02
C SER A 42 2.70 -2.67 -10.66
N GLN A 43 1.69 -2.67 -9.79
CA GLN A 43 1.72 -3.38 -8.51
C GLN A 43 0.58 -4.38 -8.49
N HIS A 44 0.90 -5.61 -8.13
CA HIS A 44 -0.02 -6.73 -8.04
C HIS A 44 -0.01 -7.28 -6.63
N LEU A 45 -1.14 -7.85 -6.20
CA LEU A 45 -1.30 -8.46 -4.90
C LEU A 45 -1.59 -9.95 -5.05
N ILE A 46 -0.93 -10.77 -4.24
CA ILE A 46 -1.27 -12.17 -4.06
C ILE A 46 -2.57 -12.25 -3.24
N LEU A 47 -3.56 -12.94 -3.77
CA LEU A 47 -4.88 -13.07 -3.16
C LEU A 47 -4.95 -14.23 -2.17
N ASP A 48 -4.24 -15.33 -2.48
CA ASP A 48 -4.15 -16.51 -1.63
C ASP A 48 -2.68 -16.91 -1.41
N PRO A 49 -2.11 -16.63 -0.23
CA PRO A 49 -0.72 -16.98 0.07
C PRO A 49 -0.40 -18.47 -0.12
N LYS A 50 -1.39 -19.35 0.03
CA LYS A 50 -1.21 -20.79 -0.19
C LYS A 50 -1.01 -21.15 -1.67
N LYS A 51 -1.42 -20.24 -2.57
CA LYS A 51 -1.27 -20.36 -4.03
C LYS A 51 -0.22 -19.39 -4.58
N LYS A 52 0.62 -18.86 -3.73
CA LYS A 52 1.60 -17.81 -4.05
C LYS A 52 2.33 -18.06 -5.36
N ASP A 53 2.96 -19.21 -5.51
CA ASP A 53 3.78 -19.52 -6.70
C ASP A 53 2.93 -19.62 -7.98
N TYR A 54 1.75 -20.21 -7.88
CA TYR A 54 0.80 -20.25 -8.98
C TYR A 54 0.32 -18.85 -9.37
N GLU A 55 -0.05 -18.01 -8.42
CA GLU A 55 -0.51 -16.65 -8.69
C GLU A 55 0.60 -15.79 -9.29
N VAL A 56 1.84 -15.93 -8.82
CA VAL A 56 3.01 -15.27 -9.43
C VAL A 56 3.17 -15.68 -10.89
N GLU A 57 3.11 -16.97 -11.20
CA GLU A 57 3.20 -17.46 -12.58
C GLU A 57 2.09 -16.88 -13.47
N GLN A 58 0.84 -16.89 -12.98
CA GLN A 58 -0.30 -16.35 -13.73
C GLN A 58 -0.19 -14.82 -13.93
N LEU A 59 0.21 -14.07 -12.91
CA LEU A 59 0.45 -12.63 -13.01
C LEU A 59 1.56 -12.32 -14.02
N ARG A 60 2.65 -13.05 -13.97
CA ARG A 60 3.74 -12.89 -14.94
C ARG A 60 3.24 -13.13 -16.36
N LYS A 61 2.67 -14.29 -16.63
CA LYS A 61 2.18 -14.67 -17.96
C LYS A 61 1.13 -13.70 -18.50
N ASN A 62 0.14 -13.38 -17.69
CA ASN A 62 -1.06 -12.67 -18.15
C ASN A 62 -0.91 -11.15 -18.16
N TRP A 63 -0.06 -10.59 -17.31
CA TRP A 63 0.14 -9.14 -17.21
C TRP A 63 1.54 -8.73 -17.64
N ILE A 64 2.56 -9.27 -17.00
CA ILE A 64 3.91 -8.73 -17.07
C ILE A 64 4.57 -9.07 -18.41
N ASP A 65 4.64 -10.34 -18.74
CA ASP A 65 5.24 -10.80 -20.00
C ASP A 65 4.42 -10.33 -21.22
N TYR A 66 3.10 -10.24 -21.07
CA TYR A 66 2.21 -9.77 -22.13
C TYR A 66 2.36 -8.28 -22.42
N THR A 67 2.53 -7.44 -21.41
CA THR A 67 2.57 -5.98 -21.54
C THR A 67 3.98 -5.42 -21.62
N GLY A 68 4.99 -6.17 -21.13
CA GLY A 68 6.37 -5.71 -21.00
C GLY A 68 6.55 -4.66 -19.89
N ILE A 69 5.61 -4.56 -18.93
CA ILE A 69 5.63 -3.56 -17.87
C ILE A 69 6.60 -3.92 -16.75
N ASP A 70 7.22 -2.91 -16.16
CA ASP A 70 7.90 -3.04 -14.87
C ASP A 70 6.88 -3.37 -13.78
N ALA A 71 7.15 -4.36 -12.96
CA ALA A 71 6.16 -4.85 -12.01
C ALA A 71 6.72 -5.29 -10.66
N GLU A 72 5.89 -5.19 -9.65
CA GLU A 72 6.07 -5.73 -8.32
C GLU A 72 4.86 -6.59 -7.95
N ILE A 73 5.12 -7.74 -7.33
CA ILE A 73 4.09 -8.63 -6.79
C ILE A 73 4.29 -8.73 -5.28
N TRP A 74 3.29 -8.36 -4.53
CA TRP A 74 3.31 -8.26 -3.07
C TRP A 74 2.29 -9.19 -2.44
N LEU A 75 2.55 -9.62 -1.21
CA LEU A 75 1.51 -10.18 -0.35
C LEU A 75 0.52 -9.06 0.03
N MET A 76 -0.76 -9.41 0.11
CA MET A 76 -1.80 -8.45 0.46
C MET A 76 -1.72 -8.07 1.93
N HIS A 77 -1.78 -6.76 2.23
CA HIS A 77 -1.81 -6.26 3.60
C HIS A 77 -3.19 -6.48 4.24
N ASN A 78 -3.24 -6.31 5.58
CA ASN A 78 -4.50 -6.37 6.32
C ASN A 78 -5.21 -5.01 6.46
N TRP A 79 -4.68 -3.93 5.84
CA TRP A 79 -5.28 -2.60 5.85
C TRP A 79 -5.66 -2.13 7.26
N SER A 80 -4.67 -2.06 8.16
CA SER A 80 -4.88 -1.68 9.56
C SER A 80 -5.88 -2.58 10.30
N GLY A 81 -5.84 -3.88 10.05
CA GLY A 81 -6.74 -4.86 10.67
C GLY A 81 -8.14 -4.97 10.05
N THR A 82 -8.46 -4.17 9.02
CA THR A 82 -9.77 -4.22 8.33
C THR A 82 -9.97 -5.51 7.53
N TYR A 83 -8.88 -6.10 7.05
CA TYR A 83 -8.87 -7.35 6.29
C TYR A 83 -8.09 -8.42 7.04
N GLU A 84 -8.67 -9.60 7.19
CA GLU A 84 -7.95 -10.72 7.82
C GLU A 84 -6.80 -11.18 6.94
N GLY A 85 -5.58 -10.93 7.40
CA GLY A 85 -4.37 -11.42 6.77
C GLY A 85 -4.31 -12.94 6.78
N LYS A 86 -4.01 -13.55 5.62
CA LYS A 86 -3.97 -15.01 5.47
C LYS A 86 -2.58 -15.60 5.64
N TYR A 87 -1.60 -14.84 6.06
CA TYR A 87 -0.25 -15.32 6.26
C TYR A 87 0.27 -14.93 7.65
N GLU A 88 1.06 -15.80 8.23
CA GLU A 88 1.71 -15.55 9.51
C GLU A 88 2.84 -14.53 9.34
N ARG A 89 3.01 -13.70 10.35
CA ARG A 89 4.04 -12.67 10.40
C ARG A 89 5.00 -12.96 11.53
N SER A 90 6.26 -12.59 11.35
CA SER A 90 7.19 -12.53 12.46
C SER A 90 6.64 -11.58 13.52
N LYS A 91 6.60 -12.03 14.77
CA LYS A 91 6.11 -11.25 15.91
C LYS A 91 7.22 -10.52 16.67
N GLU A 92 8.46 -10.57 16.15
CA GLU A 92 9.63 -10.27 16.98
C GLU A 92 9.85 -8.78 17.20
N GLU A 93 9.49 -7.92 16.25
CA GLU A 93 9.66 -6.47 16.44
C GLU A 93 8.53 -5.71 15.74
N ARG A 94 8.01 -4.71 16.40
CA ARG A 94 7.00 -3.79 15.88
C ARG A 94 7.61 -2.41 15.67
N GLY A 95 7.27 -1.77 14.56
CA GLY A 95 7.74 -0.42 14.29
C GLY A 95 7.17 0.13 12.99
N CYS A 96 6.98 1.42 12.94
CA CYS A 96 6.50 2.09 11.73
C CYS A 96 7.05 3.51 11.65
N GLY A 97 7.75 3.82 10.56
CA GLY A 97 8.28 5.16 10.31
C GLY A 97 7.32 6.14 9.64
N ARG A 98 6.08 5.74 9.33
CA ARG A 98 5.13 6.60 8.59
C ARG A 98 4.79 7.91 9.29
N PRO A 99 4.56 7.97 10.61
CA PRO A 99 4.26 9.23 11.29
C PRO A 99 5.40 10.27 11.26
N PHE A 100 6.62 9.81 10.97
CA PHE A 100 7.83 10.65 10.94
C PHE A 100 8.25 11.09 9.54
N GLN A 101 7.53 10.64 8.51
CA GLN A 101 7.81 11.05 7.14
C GLN A 101 7.24 12.45 6.87
N PRO A 102 7.89 13.28 6.05
CA PRO A 102 7.37 14.59 5.66
C PRO A 102 6.25 14.43 4.62
N MET A 103 5.19 13.72 4.98
CA MET A 103 4.10 13.37 4.09
C MET A 103 2.79 13.31 4.86
N LEU A 104 1.73 13.88 4.27
CA LEU A 104 0.35 13.78 4.76
C LEU A 104 -0.51 12.95 3.80
N GLN A 105 -1.46 12.23 4.37
CA GLN A 105 -2.51 11.56 3.62
C GLN A 105 -3.79 12.38 3.74
N VAL A 106 -4.24 12.94 2.63
CA VAL A 106 -5.45 13.76 2.59
C VAL A 106 -6.56 13.02 1.86
N ARG A 107 -7.74 12.99 2.46
CA ARG A 107 -8.97 12.45 1.86
C ARG A 107 -9.92 13.57 1.51
N ALA A 108 -10.26 13.69 0.25
CA ALA A 108 -11.14 14.74 -0.25
C ALA A 108 -12.57 14.67 0.34
N GLY A 109 -13.07 13.45 0.61
CA GLY A 109 -14.42 13.24 1.14
C GLY A 109 -14.63 13.67 2.60
N GLY A 110 -13.57 13.81 3.39
CA GLY A 110 -13.64 14.25 4.79
C GLY A 110 -14.60 13.45 5.68
N LEU A 111 -14.96 14.05 6.81
CA LEU A 111 -15.93 13.52 7.79
C LEU A 111 -17.06 14.52 7.99
N GLY A 112 -18.31 14.06 7.81
CA GLY A 112 -19.49 14.92 7.98
C GLY A 112 -19.48 16.09 7.02
N LYS A 113 -19.54 17.32 7.54
CA LYS A 113 -19.45 18.56 6.76
C LYS A 113 -18.03 18.97 6.37
N HIS A 114 -17.02 18.40 7.02
CA HIS A 114 -15.62 18.72 6.79
C HIS A 114 -15.10 17.98 5.56
N GLN A 115 -14.21 18.63 4.83
CA GLN A 115 -13.50 18.07 3.68
C GLN A 115 -12.00 18.14 3.91
N GLY A 116 -11.23 17.46 3.06
CA GLY A 116 -9.78 17.46 3.21
C GLY A 116 -9.31 16.85 4.52
N ALA A 117 -9.94 15.76 4.97
CA ALA A 117 -9.54 15.05 6.18
C ALA A 117 -8.10 14.54 6.06
N VAL A 118 -7.25 14.93 7.00
CA VAL A 118 -5.90 14.38 7.13
C VAL A 118 -5.99 13.13 7.98
N VAL A 119 -5.59 12.00 7.40
CA VAL A 119 -5.60 10.70 8.10
C VAL A 119 -4.19 10.23 8.41
N ALA A 120 -4.08 9.42 9.45
CA ALA A 120 -2.80 8.96 10.00
C ALA A 120 -1.90 8.26 8.98
N CYS A 121 -2.47 7.44 8.08
CA CYS A 121 -1.71 6.79 7.01
C CYS A 121 -2.63 6.22 5.91
N CYS A 122 -2.01 5.77 4.80
CA CYS A 122 -2.71 5.19 3.66
C CYS A 122 -3.32 3.79 3.93
N MET A 123 -2.95 3.13 5.02
CA MET A 123 -3.49 1.80 5.39
C MET A 123 -4.85 1.87 6.05
N VAL A 124 -5.24 3.04 6.58
CA VAL A 124 -6.57 3.26 7.15
C VAL A 124 -7.58 3.39 6.02
N LEU A 125 -8.55 2.49 5.96
CA LEU A 125 -9.64 2.53 4.98
C LEU A 125 -10.87 3.27 5.56
N GLY A 126 -11.67 3.84 4.65
CA GLY A 126 -12.92 4.51 5.03
C GLY A 126 -12.71 5.84 5.77
N ASN A 127 -13.79 6.32 6.39
CA ASN A 127 -13.83 7.55 7.16
C ASN A 127 -13.78 7.20 8.67
N ASP A 128 -12.61 6.84 9.14
CA ASP A 128 -12.38 6.55 10.55
C ASP A 128 -12.08 7.86 11.31
N ALA A 129 -12.98 8.24 12.23
CA ALA A 129 -12.83 9.43 13.02
C ALA A 129 -11.60 9.36 13.95
N ALA A 130 -11.28 8.18 14.49
CA ALA A 130 -10.12 7.99 15.35
C ALA A 130 -8.81 8.22 14.61
N ALA A 131 -8.76 7.84 13.33
CA ALA A 131 -7.59 8.01 12.47
C ALA A 131 -7.51 9.39 11.78
N THR A 132 -8.50 10.27 12.01
CA THR A 132 -8.50 11.63 11.44
C THR A 132 -7.77 12.59 12.36
N LEU A 133 -6.66 13.11 11.89
CA LEU A 133 -5.75 13.98 12.65
C LEU A 133 -6.11 15.46 12.56
N GLY A 134 -6.80 15.87 11.49
CA GLY A 134 -7.27 17.23 11.26
C GLY A 134 -8.02 17.38 9.94
N HIS A 135 -8.41 18.61 9.59
CA HIS A 135 -9.13 18.93 8.38
C HIS A 135 -8.56 20.20 7.73
N LEU A 136 -8.30 20.14 6.43
CA LEU A 136 -7.69 21.24 5.69
C LEU A 136 -8.66 22.35 5.28
N ASP A 137 -9.94 22.21 5.55
CA ASP A 137 -10.93 23.31 5.46
C ASP A 137 -10.89 24.25 6.66
N ASP A 138 -10.37 23.81 7.80
CA ASP A 138 -10.26 24.57 9.06
C ASP A 138 -8.82 24.85 9.48
N GLN A 139 -7.84 24.09 8.97
CA GLN A 139 -6.45 24.09 9.41
C GLN A 139 -5.49 24.10 8.22
N THR A 140 -4.33 24.69 8.40
CA THR A 140 -3.19 24.57 7.47
C THR A 140 -2.53 23.19 7.59
N ILE A 141 -1.78 22.79 6.57
CA ILE A 141 -0.97 21.55 6.61
C ILE A 141 -0.01 21.55 7.80
N GLU A 142 0.61 22.69 8.08
CA GLU A 142 1.55 22.85 9.18
C GLU A 142 0.89 22.70 10.55
N GLU A 143 -0.29 23.29 10.74
CA GLU A 143 -1.06 23.15 11.99
C GLU A 143 -1.48 21.70 12.24
N VAL A 144 -1.91 20.96 11.21
CA VAL A 144 -2.25 19.55 11.37
C VAL A 144 -1.00 18.71 11.66
N TYR A 145 0.09 18.92 10.88
CA TYR A 145 1.32 18.13 11.00
C TYR A 145 2.00 18.31 12.36
N ASN A 146 1.93 19.51 12.95
CA ASN A 146 2.48 19.83 14.26
C ASN A 146 1.43 19.79 15.38
N GLY A 147 0.17 19.48 15.06
CA GLY A 147 -0.93 19.45 15.99
C GLY A 147 -0.87 18.30 17.01
N GLU A 148 -1.62 18.44 18.09
CA GLU A 148 -1.62 17.53 19.22
C GLU A 148 -1.86 16.07 18.82
N LYS A 149 -2.83 15.79 17.97
CA LYS A 149 -3.15 14.42 17.50
C LYS A 149 -1.99 13.77 16.75
N TYR A 150 -1.27 14.57 15.94
CA TYR A 150 -0.13 14.06 15.20
C TYR A 150 1.08 13.83 16.10
N GLN A 151 1.26 14.71 17.11
CA GLN A 151 2.31 14.56 18.12
C GLN A 151 2.04 13.31 18.97
N GLU A 152 0.80 13.10 19.44
CA GLU A 152 0.44 11.91 20.21
C GLU A 152 0.68 10.62 19.40
N LEU A 153 0.32 10.62 18.12
CA LEU A 153 0.63 9.48 17.23
C LEU A 153 2.14 9.19 17.18
N ARG A 154 2.98 10.23 17.06
CA ARG A 154 4.44 10.07 17.08
C ARG A 154 4.96 9.57 18.41
N ASN A 155 4.53 10.19 19.51
CA ASN A 155 4.90 9.80 20.87
C ASN A 155 4.55 8.32 21.12
N ALA A 156 3.34 7.91 20.78
CA ALA A 156 2.92 6.53 20.91
C ALA A 156 3.78 5.55 20.07
N HIS A 157 4.24 5.98 18.89
CA HIS A 157 5.14 5.17 18.07
C HIS A 157 6.57 5.13 18.61
N GLU A 158 7.08 6.22 19.17
CA GLU A 158 8.40 6.27 19.83
C GLU A 158 8.44 5.41 21.10
N GLU A 159 7.34 5.38 21.84
CA GLU A 159 7.18 4.62 23.07
C GLU A 159 6.69 3.18 22.83
N GLU A 160 6.55 2.76 21.57
CA GLU A 160 6.04 1.44 21.15
C GLU A 160 4.63 1.10 21.69
N ARG A 161 3.82 2.12 22.03
CA ARG A 161 2.45 1.99 22.50
C ARG A 161 1.45 1.79 21.36
N PHE A 162 1.73 0.87 20.43
CA PHE A 162 0.90 0.64 19.25
C PHE A 162 -0.50 0.12 19.58
N ASP A 163 -0.64 -0.55 20.70
CA ASP A 163 -1.92 -1.12 21.15
C ASP A 163 -2.92 -0.05 21.63
N ASP A 164 -2.42 1.14 21.99
CA ASP A 164 -3.24 2.30 22.37
C ASP A 164 -3.84 3.00 21.14
N ILE A 165 -3.35 2.69 19.94
CA ILE A 165 -3.79 3.31 18.70
C ILE A 165 -4.69 2.33 17.93
N PRO A 166 -6.02 2.57 17.88
CA PRO A 166 -6.99 1.62 17.34
C PRO A 166 -6.67 1.14 15.91
N TYR A 167 -6.16 2.03 15.06
CA TYR A 167 -5.83 1.74 13.67
C TYR A 167 -4.38 1.26 13.46
N CYS A 168 -3.55 1.20 14.50
CA CYS A 168 -2.21 0.61 14.46
C CYS A 168 -2.14 -0.75 15.14
N LYS A 169 -2.96 -0.95 16.18
CA LYS A 169 -2.96 -2.14 17.04
C LYS A 169 -2.84 -3.46 16.27
N ASP A 170 -3.68 -3.65 15.26
CA ASP A 170 -3.73 -4.86 14.46
C ASP A 170 -3.08 -4.70 13.07
N CYS A 171 -2.35 -3.59 12.85
CA CYS A 171 -1.75 -3.28 11.57
C CYS A 171 -0.57 -4.19 11.28
N ASP A 172 -0.64 -4.87 10.15
CA ASP A 172 0.41 -5.78 9.72
C ASP A 172 1.69 -5.07 9.23
N GLN A 173 1.60 -3.78 8.96
CA GLN A 173 2.76 -2.98 8.57
C GLN A 173 3.68 -2.60 9.76
N LEU A 174 3.27 -2.91 10.98
CA LEU A 174 4.13 -2.77 12.17
C LEU A 174 5.22 -3.83 12.23
N TYR A 175 5.00 -4.97 11.57
CA TYR A 175 5.95 -6.07 11.60
C TYR A 175 6.89 -5.99 10.41
N HIS A 176 8.13 -6.34 10.64
CA HIS A 176 9.11 -6.51 9.58
C HIS A 176 8.75 -7.76 8.76
N VAL A 177 8.39 -7.57 7.50
CA VAL A 177 8.02 -8.67 6.60
C VAL A 177 8.84 -8.56 5.32
N PRO A 178 10.09 -9.03 5.31
CA PRO A 178 10.93 -9.00 4.11
C PRO A 178 10.29 -9.77 2.95
N GLU A 179 9.47 -10.77 3.25
CA GLU A 179 8.77 -11.62 2.29
C GLU A 179 7.54 -10.93 1.66
N SER A 180 7.17 -9.74 2.08
CA SER A 180 6.01 -9.03 1.51
C SER A 180 6.17 -8.73 0.03
N LEU A 181 7.38 -8.47 -0.44
CA LEU A 181 7.71 -8.42 -1.86
C LEU A 181 8.05 -9.83 -2.34
N VAL A 182 7.13 -10.43 -3.08
CA VAL A 182 7.24 -11.82 -3.54
C VAL A 182 8.07 -11.93 -4.82
N TRP A 183 7.89 -10.97 -5.74
CA TRP A 183 8.56 -10.99 -7.02
C TRP A 183 8.62 -9.60 -7.68
N THR A 184 9.68 -9.34 -8.44
CA THR A 184 9.80 -8.15 -9.30
C THR A 184 10.73 -8.43 -10.49
N ASN A 185 10.52 -7.73 -11.60
CA ASN A 185 11.46 -7.67 -12.73
C ASN A 185 12.31 -6.39 -12.73
N MET A 186 12.13 -5.53 -11.72
CA MET A 186 12.92 -4.31 -11.58
C MET A 186 14.23 -4.59 -10.87
N LYS A 187 15.33 -4.13 -11.45
CA LYS A 187 16.68 -4.27 -10.90
C LYS A 187 17.15 -2.99 -10.22
N ASN A 188 18.10 -3.12 -9.31
CA ASN A 188 18.78 -2.00 -8.64
C ASN A 188 17.83 -1.06 -7.87
N ARG A 189 16.75 -1.58 -7.32
CA ARG A 189 15.78 -0.81 -6.58
C ARG A 189 15.90 -1.06 -5.09
N LYS A 190 15.87 0.02 -4.31
CA LYS A 190 15.86 -0.03 -2.86
C LYS A 190 14.44 0.17 -2.35
N TYR A 191 14.01 -0.72 -1.47
CA TYR A 191 12.72 -0.65 -0.80
C TYR A 191 12.93 -0.39 0.68
N LYS A 192 12.30 0.67 1.18
CA LYS A 192 12.24 0.89 2.63
C LYS A 192 11.15 0.02 3.21
N GLN A 193 11.51 -0.78 4.17
CA GLN A 193 10.59 -1.59 4.96
C GLN A 193 9.79 -0.70 5.94
N SER A 194 8.92 -1.31 6.75
CA SER A 194 8.13 -0.61 7.77
C SER A 194 8.99 0.14 8.78
N LYS A 195 10.15 -0.37 9.11
CA LYS A 195 11.17 0.38 9.87
C LYS A 195 11.91 1.36 8.98
N VAL A 196 12.18 2.54 9.52
CA VAL A 196 12.85 3.65 8.80
C VAL A 196 14.24 3.24 8.31
N LEU A 197 14.89 2.31 8.98
CA LEU A 197 16.29 1.94 8.75
C LEU A 197 16.48 0.73 7.82
N ASP A 198 15.45 -0.08 7.63
CA ASP A 198 15.59 -1.31 6.85
C ASP A 198 15.37 -1.03 5.37
N THR A 199 16.29 -1.47 4.56
CA THR A 199 16.25 -1.33 3.11
C THR A 199 16.43 -2.72 2.47
N LEU A 200 15.47 -3.13 1.67
CA LEU A 200 15.59 -4.29 0.81
C LEU A 200 16.28 -3.86 -0.48
N GLU A 201 17.44 -4.42 -0.78
CA GLU A 201 18.13 -4.23 -2.05
C GLU A 201 17.87 -5.44 -2.97
N ILE A 202 17.32 -5.17 -4.14
CA ILE A 202 17.11 -6.17 -5.19
C ILE A 202 18.24 -6.03 -6.19
N GLN A 203 19.06 -7.08 -6.28
CA GLN A 203 20.18 -7.17 -7.20
C GLN A 203 19.74 -7.62 -8.61
#